data_85fdbbec7f01990efc9f17031250d988
#
_entry.id   85fdbbec7f01990efc9f17031250d988
#
_cell.length_a   1.000
_cell.length_b   1.000
_cell.length_c   1.000
_cell.angle_alpha   90.00
_cell.angle_beta   90.00
_cell.angle_gamma   90.00
#
_symmetry.space_group_name_H-M   'P 1'
#
loop_
_entity.id
_entity.type
_entity.pdbx_description
1 polymer ?
#
loop_
_entity_poly.entity_id
_entity_poly.type
_entity_poly.pdbx_seq_one_letter_code
_entity_poly.pdbx_strand_id
1 'polypeptide(L)'
;MESNRQKKKKESNFVVQGSILAVASIVVRIIGIAYRIPMINIIGDEGMGYYGTAFNVYNIALLLSSYSLPLAVSKMVSARLAGKQYRNAARILRAALCYATIVGAFAAAVIWFGADFFAKDVFFMPYAAFALRTLAPTVWIMAYLGVFRGYFQGQGTMVPTAFSQVFEQIVNAIVSVAAGSWLFNQAIKVEILKGESGSGYSNSWGAAGGTIGTGAGSFTALVFLLLLFAAYQRT
;
A
#
# COMPACT_ATOMS: atom_id res chain seq x y z
N MET A 1 -3.90 -45.32 -4.88
CA MET A 1 -2.62 -44.75 -4.41
C MET A 1 -2.26 -43.41 -5.03
N GLU A 2 -2.53 -43.19 -6.32
CA GLU A 2 -2.23 -41.96 -7.05
C GLU A 2 -3.01 -40.71 -6.56
N SER A 3 -4.29 -40.86 -6.24
CA SER A 3 -5.15 -39.81 -5.68
C SER A 3 -4.61 -39.25 -4.35
N ASN A 4 -4.10 -40.11 -3.46
CA ASN A 4 -3.52 -39.68 -2.20
C ASN A 4 -2.16 -39.00 -2.38
N ARG A 5 -1.36 -39.38 -3.37
CA ARG A 5 -0.11 -38.66 -3.72
C ARG A 5 -0.36 -37.30 -4.30
N GLN A 6 -1.36 -37.15 -5.17
CA GLN A 6 -1.74 -35.84 -5.75
C GLN A 6 -2.30 -34.90 -4.68
N LYS A 7 -3.12 -35.40 -3.74
CA LYS A 7 -3.64 -34.63 -2.63
C LYS A 7 -2.52 -34.12 -1.70
N LYS A 8 -1.58 -35.00 -1.34
CA LYS A 8 -0.43 -34.66 -0.51
C LYS A 8 0.53 -33.67 -1.17
N LYS A 9 0.72 -33.75 -2.51
CA LYS A 9 1.51 -32.80 -3.29
C LYS A 9 0.84 -31.41 -3.39
N LYS A 10 -0.49 -31.36 -3.45
CA LYS A 10 -1.27 -30.12 -3.47
C LYS A 10 -1.30 -29.44 -2.12
N GLU A 11 -1.40 -30.19 -1.03
CA GLU A 11 -1.31 -29.70 0.35
C GLU A 11 0.09 -29.16 0.66
N SER A 12 1.16 -29.89 0.26
CA SER A 12 2.54 -29.43 0.39
C SER A 12 2.81 -28.12 -0.34
N ASN A 13 2.30 -27.98 -1.58
CA ASN A 13 2.44 -26.72 -2.33
C ASN A 13 1.72 -25.54 -1.66
N PHE A 14 0.56 -25.76 -1.07
CA PHE A 14 -0.19 -24.71 -0.38
C PHE A 14 0.56 -24.22 0.88
N VAL A 15 1.11 -25.14 1.67
CA VAL A 15 1.91 -24.81 2.86
C VAL A 15 3.17 -24.01 2.46
N VAL A 16 3.88 -24.44 1.41
CA VAL A 16 5.06 -23.72 0.91
C VAL A 16 4.71 -22.32 0.44
N GLN A 17 3.64 -22.16 -0.33
CA GLN A 17 3.21 -20.84 -0.80
C GLN A 17 2.79 -19.92 0.35
N GLY A 18 2.08 -20.45 1.37
CA GLY A 18 1.71 -19.71 2.56
C GLY A 18 2.94 -19.28 3.37
N SER A 19 3.95 -20.14 3.49
CA SER A 19 5.21 -19.83 4.19
C SER A 19 5.99 -18.72 3.49
N ILE A 20 6.03 -18.69 2.16
CA ILE A 20 6.67 -17.59 1.39
C ILE A 20 6.03 -16.25 1.73
N LEU A 21 4.70 -16.18 1.77
CA LEU A 21 3.99 -14.95 2.08
C LEU A 21 4.20 -14.53 3.55
N ALA A 22 4.25 -15.50 4.48
CA ALA A 22 4.51 -15.23 5.88
C ALA A 22 5.92 -14.66 6.10
N VAL A 23 6.93 -15.26 5.48
CA VAL A 23 8.33 -14.76 5.54
C VAL A 23 8.43 -13.35 4.94
N ALA A 24 7.83 -13.12 3.77
CA ALA A 24 7.80 -11.80 3.17
C ALA A 24 7.15 -10.75 4.09
N SER A 25 6.05 -11.12 4.77
CA SER A 25 5.37 -10.22 5.71
C SER A 25 6.23 -9.87 6.93
N ILE A 26 7.06 -10.80 7.41
CA ILE A 26 8.02 -10.54 8.49
C ILE A 26 9.10 -9.56 8.01
N VAL A 27 9.68 -9.80 6.83
CA VAL A 27 10.70 -8.92 6.23
C VAL A 27 10.14 -7.51 6.05
N VAL A 28 8.93 -7.37 5.52
CA VAL A 28 8.22 -6.09 5.35
C VAL A 28 8.07 -5.36 6.69
N ARG A 29 7.72 -6.06 7.76
CA ARG A 29 7.59 -5.45 9.11
C ARG A 29 8.94 -4.98 9.65
N ILE A 30 10.00 -5.76 9.47
CA ILE A 30 11.36 -5.38 9.90
C ILE A 30 11.79 -4.11 9.18
N ILE A 31 11.65 -4.04 7.86
CA ILE A 31 11.95 -2.84 7.07
C ILE A 31 11.09 -1.67 7.55
N GLY A 32 9.78 -1.92 7.81
CA GLY A 32 8.83 -0.92 8.30
C GLY A 32 9.21 -0.31 9.65
N ILE A 33 9.82 -1.07 10.55
CA ILE A 33 10.33 -0.58 11.82
C ILE A 33 11.66 0.16 11.61
N ALA A 34 12.54 -0.40 10.79
CA ALA A 34 13.88 0.14 10.58
C ALA A 34 13.89 1.57 10.02
N TYR A 35 13.02 1.88 9.02
CA TYR A 35 13.01 3.24 8.46
C TYR A 35 12.33 4.29 9.36
N ARG A 36 11.53 3.87 10.35
CA ARG A 36 10.93 4.81 11.31
C ARG A 36 11.96 5.48 12.20
N ILE A 37 13.07 4.78 12.49
CA ILE A 37 14.15 5.33 13.32
C ILE A 37 14.76 6.59 12.67
N PRO A 38 15.26 6.56 11.42
CA PRO A 38 15.73 7.78 10.77
C PRO A 38 14.62 8.83 10.58
N MET A 39 13.38 8.40 10.33
CA MET A 39 12.27 9.34 10.17
C MET A 39 12.01 10.15 11.44
N ILE A 40 11.96 9.52 12.63
CA ILE A 40 11.76 10.24 13.90
C ILE A 40 12.90 11.22 14.20
N ASN A 41 14.14 10.85 13.83
CA ASN A 41 15.29 11.73 13.99
C ASN A 41 15.25 12.96 13.06
N ILE A 42 14.56 12.87 11.92
CA ILE A 42 14.43 13.96 10.95
C ILE A 42 13.28 14.89 11.32
N ILE A 43 12.08 14.34 11.52
CA ILE A 43 10.85 15.13 11.67
C ILE A 43 10.40 15.31 13.13
N GLY A 44 11.11 14.69 14.08
CA GLY A 44 10.79 14.75 15.49
C GLY A 44 9.50 14.04 15.88
N ASP A 45 9.17 14.07 17.16
CA ASP A 45 7.97 13.43 17.71
C ASP A 45 6.68 14.08 17.15
N GLU A 46 6.67 15.39 17.00
CA GLU A 46 5.52 16.12 16.46
C GLU A 46 5.22 15.73 15.01
N GLY A 47 6.24 15.69 14.15
CA GLY A 47 6.09 15.23 12.76
C GLY A 47 5.66 13.77 12.68
N MET A 48 6.13 12.91 13.59
CA MET A 48 5.66 11.54 13.70
C MET A 48 4.20 11.47 14.16
N GLY A 49 3.74 12.40 14.97
CA GLY A 49 2.33 12.57 15.32
C GLY A 49 1.46 12.85 14.09
N TYR A 50 1.87 13.80 13.24
CA TYR A 50 1.17 14.12 11.98
C TYR A 50 1.17 12.94 11.02
N TYR A 51 2.32 12.27 10.88
CA TYR A 51 2.47 11.04 10.10
C TYR A 51 1.52 9.93 10.59
N GLY A 52 1.51 9.65 11.90
CA GLY A 52 0.67 8.63 12.51
C GLY A 52 -0.82 8.91 12.34
N THR A 53 -1.24 10.15 12.54
CA THR A 53 -2.62 10.59 12.33
C THR A 53 -3.08 10.39 10.89
N ALA A 54 -2.24 10.76 9.91
CA ALA A 54 -2.52 10.55 8.51
C ALA A 54 -2.66 9.04 8.18
N PHE A 55 -1.79 8.19 8.75
CA PHE A 55 -1.89 6.74 8.58
C PHE A 55 -3.12 6.12 9.24
N ASN A 56 -3.63 6.66 10.35
CA ASN A 56 -4.86 6.18 10.96
C ASN A 56 -6.05 6.35 10.01
N VAL A 57 -6.22 7.53 9.44
CA VAL A 57 -7.29 7.79 8.44
C VAL A 57 -7.11 6.93 7.19
N TYR A 58 -5.87 6.86 6.69
CA TYR A 58 -5.51 6.03 5.54
C TYR A 58 -5.86 4.55 5.76
N ASN A 59 -5.52 3.97 6.91
CA ASN A 59 -5.82 2.59 7.24
C ASN A 59 -7.32 2.31 7.30
N ILE A 60 -8.11 3.25 7.85
CA ILE A 60 -9.58 3.14 7.85
C ILE A 60 -10.11 3.13 6.42
N ALA A 61 -9.62 4.02 5.56
CA ALA A 61 -10.02 4.05 4.16
C ALA A 61 -9.64 2.77 3.41
N LEU A 62 -8.45 2.21 3.65
CA LEU A 62 -8.03 0.92 3.08
C LEU A 62 -8.90 -0.23 3.58
N LEU A 63 -9.26 -0.25 4.86
CA LEU A 63 -10.14 -1.26 5.43
C LEU A 63 -11.48 -1.30 4.71
N LEU A 64 -12.04 -0.14 4.42
CA LEU A 64 -13.33 -0.01 3.75
C LEU A 64 -13.26 -0.27 2.23
N SER A 65 -12.16 0.11 1.58
CA SER A 65 -12.07 0.09 0.12
C SER A 65 -11.27 -1.08 -0.46
N SER A 66 -10.24 -1.59 0.21
CA SER A 66 -9.21 -2.38 -0.46
C SER A 66 -8.81 -3.68 0.24
N TYR A 67 -8.90 -3.80 1.56
CA TYR A 67 -8.35 -4.97 2.29
C TYR A 67 -9.06 -6.29 2.00
N SER A 68 -10.34 -6.27 1.66
CA SER A 68 -11.09 -7.46 1.30
C SER A 68 -10.85 -7.92 -0.15
N LEU A 69 -10.35 -7.03 -1.02
CA LEU A 69 -10.20 -7.30 -2.46
C LEU A 69 -9.30 -8.50 -2.78
N PRO A 70 -8.09 -8.63 -2.21
CA PRO A 70 -7.22 -9.77 -2.52
C PRO A 70 -7.89 -11.10 -2.23
N LEU A 71 -8.56 -11.21 -1.08
CA LEU A 71 -9.24 -12.44 -0.66
C LEU A 71 -10.45 -12.76 -1.54
N ALA A 72 -11.29 -11.76 -1.83
CA ALA A 72 -12.48 -11.92 -2.67
C ALA A 72 -12.09 -12.32 -4.09
N VAL A 73 -11.14 -11.61 -4.71
CA VAL A 73 -10.67 -11.90 -6.07
C VAL A 73 -10.01 -13.27 -6.13
N SER A 74 -9.14 -13.60 -5.17
CA SER A 74 -8.46 -14.89 -5.10
C SER A 74 -9.46 -16.04 -5.03
N LYS A 75 -10.47 -15.96 -4.16
CA LYS A 75 -11.51 -16.97 -4.02
C LYS A 75 -12.34 -17.15 -5.30
N MET A 76 -12.74 -16.05 -5.92
CA MET A 76 -13.54 -16.10 -7.16
C MET A 76 -12.72 -16.65 -8.33
N VAL A 77 -11.49 -16.22 -8.50
CA VAL A 77 -10.58 -16.67 -9.57
C VAL A 77 -10.26 -18.14 -9.42
N SER A 78 -9.85 -18.60 -8.22
CA SER A 78 -9.52 -20.00 -7.96
C SER A 78 -10.70 -20.94 -8.23
N ALA A 79 -11.93 -20.55 -7.85
CA ALA A 79 -13.14 -21.32 -8.13
C ALA A 79 -13.41 -21.49 -9.64
N ARG A 80 -13.17 -20.45 -10.46
CA ARG A 80 -13.31 -20.52 -11.92
C ARG A 80 -12.22 -21.34 -12.58
N LEU A 81 -10.98 -21.21 -12.12
CA LEU A 81 -9.85 -22.00 -12.64
C LEU A 81 -10.00 -23.48 -12.32
N ALA A 82 -10.51 -23.84 -11.13
CA ALA A 82 -10.84 -25.24 -10.79
C ALA A 82 -11.85 -25.85 -11.77
N GLY A 83 -12.81 -25.06 -12.25
CA GLY A 83 -13.78 -25.46 -13.28
C GLY A 83 -13.28 -25.28 -14.73
N LYS A 84 -11.98 -25.02 -14.95
CA LYS A 84 -11.36 -24.73 -16.27
C LYS A 84 -12.03 -23.57 -17.04
N GLN A 85 -12.66 -22.64 -16.34
CA GLN A 85 -13.37 -21.49 -16.88
C GLN A 85 -12.46 -20.26 -17.03
N TYR A 86 -11.41 -20.34 -17.82
CA TYR A 86 -10.39 -19.27 -17.95
C TYR A 86 -10.97 -17.92 -18.39
N ARG A 87 -11.93 -17.92 -19.32
CA ARG A 87 -12.63 -16.69 -19.78
C ARG A 87 -13.40 -16.02 -18.64
N ASN A 88 -13.99 -16.80 -17.75
CA ASN A 88 -14.72 -16.26 -16.59
C ASN A 88 -13.74 -15.72 -15.53
N ALA A 89 -12.59 -16.32 -15.33
CA ALA A 89 -11.53 -15.77 -14.47
C ALA A 89 -11.05 -14.40 -14.98
N ALA A 90 -10.85 -14.22 -16.29
CA ALA A 90 -10.51 -12.94 -16.88
C ALA A 90 -11.63 -11.88 -16.76
N ARG A 91 -12.92 -12.31 -16.79
CA ARG A 91 -14.05 -11.39 -16.53
C ARG A 91 -14.07 -10.93 -15.09
N ILE A 92 -13.77 -11.81 -14.13
CA ILE A 92 -13.65 -11.44 -12.70
C ILE A 92 -12.56 -10.40 -12.52
N LEU A 93 -11.39 -10.57 -13.13
CA LEU A 93 -10.33 -9.58 -13.07
C LEU A 93 -10.80 -8.21 -13.56
N ARG A 94 -11.46 -8.15 -14.73
CA ARG A 94 -11.98 -6.88 -15.28
C ARG A 94 -13.03 -6.25 -14.39
N ALA A 95 -13.95 -7.02 -13.86
CA ALA A 95 -14.97 -6.53 -12.94
C ALA A 95 -14.35 -6.01 -11.63
N ALA A 96 -13.34 -6.71 -11.09
CA ALA A 96 -12.61 -6.28 -9.91
C ALA A 96 -11.80 -5.00 -10.14
N LEU A 97 -11.20 -4.82 -11.33
CA LEU A 97 -10.51 -3.58 -11.70
C LEU A 97 -11.51 -2.41 -11.82
N CYS A 98 -12.69 -2.64 -12.42
CA CYS A 98 -13.74 -1.63 -12.48
C CYS A 98 -14.21 -1.21 -11.07
N TYR A 99 -14.42 -2.18 -10.19
CA TYR A 99 -14.74 -1.93 -8.78
C TYR A 99 -13.64 -1.14 -8.07
N ALA A 100 -12.38 -1.54 -8.23
CA ALA A 100 -11.22 -0.85 -7.66
C ALA A 100 -11.10 0.59 -8.17
N THR A 101 -11.44 0.84 -9.45
CA THR A 101 -11.48 2.19 -10.01
C THR A 101 -12.51 3.05 -9.30
N ILE A 102 -13.74 2.56 -9.18
CA ILE A 102 -14.86 3.35 -8.61
C ILE A 102 -14.65 3.57 -7.11
N VAL A 103 -14.47 2.48 -6.36
CA VAL A 103 -14.41 2.54 -4.89
C VAL A 103 -13.09 3.14 -4.43
N GLY A 104 -11.97 2.81 -5.09
CA GLY A 104 -10.67 3.39 -4.78
C GLY A 104 -10.61 4.89 -5.09
N ALA A 105 -11.15 5.33 -6.24
CA ALA A 105 -11.24 6.75 -6.57
C ALA A 105 -12.15 7.51 -5.61
N PHE A 106 -13.29 6.94 -5.23
CA PHE A 106 -14.18 7.53 -4.23
C PHE A 106 -13.49 7.69 -2.88
N ALA A 107 -12.84 6.64 -2.38
CA ALA A 107 -12.10 6.70 -1.12
C ALA A 107 -10.94 7.72 -1.17
N ALA A 108 -10.19 7.77 -2.28
CA ALA A 108 -9.15 8.76 -2.50
C ALA A 108 -9.72 10.19 -2.51
N ALA A 109 -10.85 10.42 -3.17
CA ALA A 109 -11.52 11.71 -3.20
C ALA A 109 -12.00 12.14 -1.79
N VAL A 110 -12.57 11.23 -1.02
CA VAL A 110 -12.99 11.50 0.37
C VAL A 110 -11.80 11.93 1.23
N ILE A 111 -10.64 11.26 1.11
CA ILE A 111 -9.44 11.66 1.84
C ILE A 111 -8.92 13.01 1.33
N TRP A 112 -8.83 13.20 0.02
CA TRP A 112 -8.25 14.41 -0.56
C TRP A 112 -9.03 15.65 -0.18
N PHE A 113 -10.34 15.63 -0.37
CA PHE A 113 -11.22 16.78 -0.06
C PHE A 113 -11.55 16.88 1.42
N GLY A 114 -11.60 15.76 2.13
CA GLY A 114 -11.86 15.69 3.57
C GLY A 114 -10.61 15.86 4.45
N ALA A 115 -9.41 16.01 3.87
CA ALA A 115 -8.16 16.05 4.64
C ALA A 115 -8.15 17.09 5.75
N ASP A 116 -8.64 18.31 5.49
CA ASP A 116 -8.71 19.36 6.49
C ASP A 116 -9.72 19.03 7.58
N PHE A 117 -10.89 18.51 7.25
CA PHE A 117 -11.91 18.09 8.20
C PHE A 117 -11.35 16.99 9.13
N PHE A 118 -10.77 15.94 8.57
CA PHE A 118 -10.20 14.87 9.39
C PHE A 118 -9.06 15.39 10.29
N ALA A 119 -8.15 16.19 9.73
CA ALA A 119 -7.01 16.69 10.48
C ALA A 119 -7.41 17.68 11.57
N LYS A 120 -8.30 18.65 11.29
CA LYS A 120 -8.65 19.74 12.21
C LYS A 120 -9.74 19.34 13.20
N ASP A 121 -10.85 18.80 12.69
CA ASP A 121 -12.07 18.63 13.45
C ASP A 121 -12.15 17.26 14.14
N VAL A 122 -11.52 16.22 13.57
CA VAL A 122 -11.57 14.87 14.13
C VAL A 122 -10.34 14.58 15.00
N PHE A 123 -9.14 14.90 14.51
CA PHE A 123 -7.89 14.57 15.21
C PHE A 123 -7.23 15.75 15.90
N PHE A 124 -7.73 16.97 15.73
CA PHE A 124 -7.18 18.21 16.31
C PHE A 124 -5.68 18.42 15.98
N MET A 125 -5.25 17.95 14.81
CA MET A 125 -3.89 18.08 14.29
C MET A 125 -3.90 18.68 12.87
N PRO A 126 -4.09 20.00 12.72
CA PRO A 126 -4.28 20.65 11.41
C PRO A 126 -3.17 20.35 10.39
N TYR A 127 -1.94 20.26 10.86
CA TYR A 127 -0.77 19.99 10.03
C TYR A 127 -0.69 18.56 9.49
N ALA A 128 -1.48 17.60 10.00
CA ALA A 128 -1.59 16.26 9.44
C ALA A 128 -2.30 16.24 8.07
N ALA A 129 -3.01 17.32 7.69
CA ALA A 129 -3.71 17.43 6.41
C ALA A 129 -2.78 17.28 5.19
N PHE A 130 -1.54 17.76 5.28
CA PHE A 130 -0.54 17.63 4.20
C PHE A 130 -0.20 16.15 3.95
N ALA A 131 0.11 15.41 5.02
CA ALA A 131 0.41 13.99 4.93
C ALA A 131 -0.81 13.18 4.47
N LEU A 132 -2.03 13.56 4.85
CA LEU A 132 -3.27 12.94 4.41
C LEU A 132 -3.49 13.11 2.90
N ARG A 133 -3.28 14.30 2.37
CA ARG A 133 -3.44 14.56 0.93
C ARG A 133 -2.47 13.75 0.09
N THR A 134 -1.23 13.56 0.55
CA THR A 134 -0.25 12.73 -0.18
C THR A 134 -0.60 11.24 -0.14
N LEU A 135 -1.32 10.75 0.89
CA LEU A 135 -1.82 9.38 0.96
C LEU A 135 -3.09 9.13 0.13
N ALA A 136 -3.86 10.17 -0.21
CA ALA A 136 -5.11 9.99 -0.93
C ALA A 136 -4.95 9.22 -2.26
N PRO A 137 -4.04 9.57 -3.18
CA PRO A 137 -3.84 8.81 -4.42
C PRO A 137 -3.32 7.39 -4.14
N THR A 138 -2.62 7.18 -3.02
CA THR A 138 -2.10 5.87 -2.63
C THR A 138 -3.22 4.88 -2.33
N VAL A 139 -4.35 5.31 -1.75
CA VAL A 139 -5.52 4.45 -1.53
C VAL A 139 -6.03 3.87 -2.84
N TRP A 140 -6.08 4.67 -3.88
CA TRP A 140 -6.51 4.23 -5.20
C TRP A 140 -5.55 3.20 -5.81
N ILE A 141 -4.24 3.46 -5.72
CA ILE A 141 -3.19 2.53 -6.15
C ILE A 141 -3.30 1.19 -5.40
N MET A 142 -3.53 1.23 -4.09
CA MET A 142 -3.68 0.05 -3.25
C MET A 142 -4.89 -0.81 -3.62
N ALA A 143 -5.98 -0.21 -4.11
CA ALA A 143 -7.13 -0.97 -4.60
C ALA A 143 -6.74 -1.82 -5.83
N TYR A 144 -6.00 -1.27 -6.78
CA TYR A 144 -5.47 -2.03 -7.92
C TYR A 144 -4.48 -3.11 -7.50
N LEU A 145 -3.56 -2.77 -6.58
CA LEU A 145 -2.63 -3.75 -6.01
C LEU A 145 -3.37 -4.95 -5.39
N GLY A 146 -4.43 -4.68 -4.63
CA GLY A 146 -5.27 -5.71 -4.04
C GLY A 146 -5.88 -6.65 -5.07
N VAL A 147 -6.36 -6.12 -6.20
CA VAL A 147 -6.92 -6.91 -7.30
C VAL A 147 -5.85 -7.80 -7.95
N PHE A 148 -4.68 -7.25 -8.32
CA PHE A 148 -3.62 -8.03 -8.96
C PHE A 148 -3.03 -9.08 -8.02
N ARG A 149 -2.78 -8.74 -6.76
CA ARG A 149 -2.36 -9.72 -5.73
C ARG A 149 -3.36 -10.85 -5.59
N GLY A 150 -4.65 -10.52 -5.48
CA GLY A 150 -5.72 -11.51 -5.41
C GLY A 150 -5.81 -12.39 -6.65
N TYR A 151 -5.58 -11.84 -7.84
CA TYR A 151 -5.57 -12.58 -9.09
C TYR A 151 -4.46 -13.64 -9.11
N PHE A 152 -3.21 -13.26 -8.81
CA PHE A 152 -2.09 -14.21 -8.73
C PHE A 152 -2.27 -15.26 -7.64
N GLN A 153 -2.76 -14.86 -6.46
CA GLN A 153 -3.10 -15.80 -5.40
C GLN A 153 -4.18 -16.80 -5.82
N GLY A 154 -5.18 -16.34 -6.57
CA GLY A 154 -6.24 -17.18 -7.14
C GLY A 154 -5.72 -18.18 -8.17
N GLN A 155 -4.59 -17.92 -8.81
CA GLN A 155 -3.88 -18.87 -9.67
C GLN A 155 -3.04 -19.91 -8.91
N GLY A 156 -2.98 -19.80 -7.58
CA GLY A 156 -2.23 -20.72 -6.71
C GLY A 156 -0.76 -20.34 -6.54
N THR A 157 -0.35 -19.12 -6.91
CA THR A 157 1.00 -18.61 -6.68
C THR A 157 0.98 -17.38 -5.77
N MET A 158 1.73 -17.43 -4.67
CA MET A 158 1.88 -16.30 -3.74
C MET A 158 3.20 -15.54 -3.95
N VAL A 159 4.08 -16.06 -4.79
CA VAL A 159 5.39 -15.48 -5.08
C VAL A 159 5.30 -14.04 -5.60
N PRO A 160 4.47 -13.71 -6.63
CA PRO A 160 4.33 -12.32 -7.09
C PRO A 160 3.86 -11.37 -5.99
N THR A 161 2.93 -11.82 -5.14
CA THR A 161 2.45 -11.04 -4.01
C THR A 161 3.56 -10.76 -3.01
N ALA A 162 4.31 -11.79 -2.61
CA ALA A 162 5.41 -11.67 -1.66
C ALA A 162 6.49 -10.70 -2.15
N PHE A 163 6.95 -10.88 -3.38
CA PHE A 163 7.94 -9.96 -3.98
C PHE A 163 7.41 -8.54 -4.09
N SER A 164 6.17 -8.35 -4.54
CA SER A 164 5.57 -7.01 -4.63
C SER A 164 5.53 -6.29 -3.29
N GLN A 165 5.27 -7.00 -2.18
CA GLN A 165 5.25 -6.41 -0.83
C GLN A 165 6.64 -6.01 -0.36
N VAL A 166 7.66 -6.83 -0.64
CA VAL A 166 9.04 -6.51 -0.27
C VAL A 166 9.55 -5.32 -1.07
N PHE A 167 9.32 -5.29 -2.40
CA PHE A 167 9.66 -4.14 -3.25
C PHE A 167 8.96 -2.86 -2.79
N GLU A 168 7.65 -2.94 -2.54
CA GLU A 168 6.87 -1.83 -2.00
C GLU A 168 7.53 -1.24 -0.76
N GLN A 169 7.92 -2.10 0.19
CA GLN A 169 8.46 -1.66 1.45
C GLN A 169 9.89 -1.11 1.35
N ILE A 170 10.72 -1.68 0.48
CA ILE A 170 12.07 -1.16 0.22
C ILE A 170 11.99 0.25 -0.38
N VAL A 171 11.19 0.42 -1.43
CA VAL A 171 11.01 1.73 -2.08
C VAL A 171 10.38 2.73 -1.11
N ASN A 172 9.35 2.30 -0.36
CA ASN A 172 8.75 3.12 0.69
C ASN A 172 9.82 3.61 1.68
N ALA A 173 10.64 2.72 2.22
CA ALA A 173 11.68 3.07 3.20
C ALA A 173 12.68 4.11 2.65
N ILE A 174 13.18 3.89 1.45
CA ILE A 174 14.16 4.78 0.81
C ILE A 174 13.53 6.15 0.50
N VAL A 175 12.38 6.15 -0.16
CA VAL A 175 11.72 7.39 -0.60
C VAL A 175 11.16 8.18 0.59
N SER A 176 10.60 7.51 1.62
CA SER A 176 10.11 8.18 2.82
C SER A 176 11.20 8.96 3.52
N VAL A 177 12.38 8.35 3.73
CA VAL A 177 13.50 9.01 4.39
C VAL A 177 14.05 10.14 3.50
N ALA A 178 14.23 9.89 2.21
CA ALA A 178 14.79 10.89 1.29
C ALA A 178 13.84 12.08 1.10
N ALA A 179 12.56 11.83 0.77
CA ALA A 179 11.57 12.88 0.56
C ALA A 179 11.21 13.59 1.87
N GLY A 180 11.10 12.84 2.99
CA GLY A 180 10.87 13.40 4.32
C GLY A 180 11.98 14.38 4.72
N SER A 181 13.24 13.97 4.58
CA SER A 181 14.39 14.82 4.86
C SER A 181 14.44 16.04 3.94
N TRP A 182 14.25 15.84 2.64
CA TRP A 182 14.30 16.92 1.67
C TRP A 182 13.21 17.98 1.91
N LEU A 183 11.96 17.56 2.05
CA LEU A 183 10.84 18.47 2.28
C LEU A 183 10.93 19.16 3.64
N PHE A 184 11.35 18.45 4.68
CA PHE A 184 11.59 19.04 5.99
C PHE A 184 12.63 20.15 5.94
N ASN A 185 13.79 19.90 5.28
CA ASN A 185 14.85 20.90 5.13
C ASN A 185 14.43 22.11 4.29
N GLN A 186 13.59 21.93 3.27
CA GLN A 186 13.08 23.07 2.50
C GLN A 186 12.08 23.88 3.34
N ALA A 187 11.22 23.23 4.09
CA ALA A 187 10.24 23.88 4.94
C ALA A 187 10.88 24.67 6.10
N ILE A 188 11.94 24.17 6.73
CA ILE A 188 12.73 24.92 7.74
C ILE A 188 13.24 26.23 7.17
N LYS A 189 13.77 26.24 5.96
CA LYS A 189 14.23 27.48 5.33
C LYS A 189 13.14 28.51 5.19
N VAL A 190 11.92 28.06 4.85
CA VAL A 190 10.74 28.93 4.72
C VAL A 190 10.31 29.45 6.10
N GLU A 191 10.30 28.62 7.15
CA GLU A 191 10.00 29.04 8.53
C GLU A 191 10.97 30.09 9.03
N ILE A 192 12.28 29.90 8.81
CA ILE A 192 13.30 30.88 9.23
C ILE A 192 13.10 32.21 8.51
N LEU A 193 12.83 32.18 7.20
CA LEU A 193 12.60 33.41 6.41
C LEU A 193 11.35 34.18 6.85
N LYS A 194 10.33 33.46 7.36
CA LYS A 194 9.08 34.07 7.87
C LYS A 194 9.17 34.50 9.34
N GLY A 195 10.23 34.11 10.06
CA GLY A 195 10.37 34.37 11.49
C GLY A 195 9.42 33.54 12.36
N GLU A 196 8.85 32.44 11.82
CA GLU A 196 7.89 31.55 12.47
C GLU A 196 8.54 30.25 12.95
N SER A 197 9.77 30.31 13.43
CA SER A 197 10.54 29.13 13.85
C SER A 197 9.77 28.36 14.94
N GLY A 198 9.56 27.04 14.70
CA GLY A 198 8.85 26.15 15.63
C GLY A 198 7.35 26.11 15.44
N SER A 199 6.82 26.57 14.31
CA SER A 199 5.37 26.55 14.01
C SER A 199 4.82 25.15 13.69
N GLY A 200 5.67 24.10 13.64
CA GLY A 200 5.27 22.75 13.20
C GLY A 200 5.10 22.59 11.67
N TYR A 201 5.30 23.67 10.91
CA TYR A 201 5.18 23.66 9.46
C TYR A 201 6.22 22.76 8.80
N SER A 202 7.49 22.84 9.22
CA SER A 202 8.56 21.96 8.71
C SER A 202 8.29 20.49 9.04
N ASN A 203 7.81 20.19 10.25
CA ASN A 203 7.43 18.86 10.68
C ASN A 203 6.29 18.30 9.82
N SER A 204 5.32 19.13 9.41
CA SER A 204 4.20 18.73 8.55
C SER A 204 4.65 18.36 7.13
N TRP A 205 5.58 19.12 6.55
CA TRP A 205 6.17 18.83 5.25
C TRP A 205 7.07 17.58 5.27
N GLY A 206 7.79 17.38 6.37
CA GLY A 206 8.57 16.16 6.59
C GLY A 206 7.66 14.93 6.69
N ALA A 207 6.54 15.03 7.40
CA ALA A 207 5.54 13.98 7.47
C ALA A 207 4.91 13.68 6.09
N ALA A 208 4.58 14.73 5.32
CA ALA A 208 4.09 14.58 3.95
C ALA A 208 5.12 13.87 3.04
N GLY A 209 6.40 14.20 3.17
CA GLY A 209 7.48 13.50 2.48
C GLY A 209 7.55 12.02 2.83
N GLY A 210 7.41 11.68 4.12
CA GLY A 210 7.32 10.31 4.59
C GLY A 210 6.15 9.53 3.96
N THR A 211 5.00 10.16 3.82
CA THR A 211 3.82 9.53 3.20
C THR A 211 3.91 9.43 1.67
N ILE A 212 4.64 10.32 0.99
CA ILE A 212 4.99 10.19 -0.44
C ILE A 212 5.74 8.87 -0.70
N GLY A 213 6.62 8.46 0.21
CA GLY A 213 7.32 7.18 0.10
C GLY A 213 6.37 5.99 0.03
N THR A 214 5.29 6.00 0.82
CA THR A 214 4.25 4.96 0.76
C THR A 214 3.57 4.91 -0.62
N GLY A 215 3.26 6.07 -1.19
CA GLY A 215 2.72 6.16 -2.55
C GLY A 215 3.69 5.65 -3.62
N ALA A 216 4.96 6.04 -3.55
CA ALA A 216 5.99 5.58 -4.47
C ALA A 216 6.22 4.07 -4.38
N GLY A 217 6.25 3.50 -3.17
CA GLY A 217 6.35 2.07 -2.94
C GLY A 217 5.20 1.30 -3.56
N SER A 218 3.97 1.73 -3.27
CA SER A 218 2.75 1.10 -3.81
C SER A 218 2.69 1.21 -5.33
N PHE A 219 3.08 2.35 -5.91
CA PHE A 219 3.14 2.53 -7.35
C PHE A 219 4.16 1.59 -7.99
N THR A 220 5.36 1.48 -7.43
CA THR A 220 6.40 0.58 -7.92
C THR A 220 5.95 -0.88 -7.86
N ALA A 221 5.29 -1.29 -6.77
CA ALA A 221 4.73 -2.63 -6.64
C ALA A 221 3.62 -2.90 -7.68
N LEU A 222 2.79 -1.90 -7.98
CA LEU A 222 1.76 -2.01 -9.01
C LEU A 222 2.39 -2.20 -10.41
N VAL A 223 3.38 -1.38 -10.75
CA VAL A 223 4.12 -1.51 -12.02
C VAL A 223 4.76 -2.90 -12.15
N PHE A 224 5.40 -3.38 -11.08
CA PHE A 224 5.98 -4.73 -11.05
C PHE A 224 4.93 -5.81 -11.34
N LEU A 225 3.76 -5.78 -10.70
CA LEU A 225 2.70 -6.75 -10.93
C LEU A 225 2.08 -6.63 -12.34
N LEU A 226 1.97 -5.43 -12.88
CA LEU A 226 1.50 -5.21 -14.25
C LEU A 226 2.47 -5.79 -15.29
N LEU A 227 3.78 -5.61 -15.09
CA LEU A 227 4.80 -6.19 -15.96
C LEU A 227 4.78 -7.71 -15.91
N LEU A 228 4.66 -8.30 -14.72
CA LEU A 228 4.50 -9.75 -14.57
C LEU A 228 3.22 -10.26 -15.22
N PHE A 229 2.12 -9.55 -15.08
CA PHE A 229 0.86 -9.91 -15.71
C PHE A 229 0.95 -9.87 -17.25
N ALA A 230 1.58 -8.82 -17.79
CA ALA A 230 1.81 -8.70 -19.24
C ALA A 230 2.73 -9.81 -19.79
N ALA A 231 3.77 -10.19 -19.03
CA ALA A 231 4.65 -11.30 -19.39
C ALA A 231 3.88 -12.64 -19.37
N TYR A 232 3.05 -12.85 -18.35
CA TYR A 232 2.26 -14.09 -18.22
C TYR A 232 1.19 -14.25 -19.32
N GLN A 233 0.68 -13.16 -19.87
CA GLN A 233 -0.30 -13.23 -20.99
C GLN A 233 0.34 -13.57 -22.34
N ARG A 234 1.66 -13.42 -22.45
CA ARG A 234 2.39 -13.70 -23.71
C ARG A 234 2.89 -15.14 -23.83
N THR A 235 2.91 -15.87 -22.71
CA THR A 235 3.23 -17.31 -22.65
C THR A 235 1.97 -18.16 -22.63
#